data_4b1dce8791f9f0ec57c35493b56bb1c9
#
_entry.id   4b1dce8791f9f0ec57c35493b56bb1c9
#
_cell.length_a   1.000
_cell.length_b   1.000
_cell.length_c   1.000
_cell.angle_alpha   90.00
_cell.angle_beta   90.00
_cell.angle_gamma   90.00
#
_symmetry.space_group_name_H-M   'P 1'
#
loop_
_entity.id
_entity.type
_entity.pdbx_description
1 polymer ?
#
loop_
_entity_poly.entity_id
_entity_poly.type
_entity_poly.pdbx_seq_one_letter_code
_entity_poly.pdbx_strand_id
1 'polypeptide(L)'
;IDEDTEQEDETHLLPPLKKGQVLQNQGIVATERFTQHPPRYTEASLVRKLEELGIGRPSTYAPTISTIQQRGYVEKGEKAGEERSYNVLTLQNNEITDITQVEITGAEKAKLIPTDIGTVVNDFLMEYFPNILDYNFTASVEKQFDEIAEGEKKWTAILSNFYQGFHPSVENTLATKNAHKAGERILGQEPGSGKQVDRKSVV
;
A
#
# COMPACT_ATOMS: atom_id res chain seq x y z
N ILE A 1 -6.50 -0.62 20.81
CA ILE A 1 -5.34 -0.14 21.59
C ILE A 1 -4.19 -0.90 20.96
N ASP A 2 -3.68 -0.33 19.85
CA ASP A 2 -2.46 -0.82 19.26
C ASP A 2 -1.35 -0.39 20.20
N GLU A 3 -0.75 -1.36 20.86
CA GLU A 3 0.58 -1.22 21.41
C GLU A 3 1.54 -1.08 20.20
N ASP A 4 1.64 0.14 19.65
CA ASP A 4 2.89 0.59 19.10
C ASP A 4 3.86 0.49 20.26
N THR A 5 4.59 -0.60 20.29
CA THR A 5 5.77 -0.72 21.13
C THR A 5 6.70 0.36 20.59
N GLU A 6 6.56 1.59 21.10
CA GLU A 6 7.68 2.48 21.21
C GLU A 6 8.73 1.63 21.95
N GLN A 7 9.62 1.00 21.18
CA GLN A 7 10.91 0.68 21.73
C GLN A 7 11.44 2.02 22.18
N GLU A 8 11.22 2.30 23.47
CA GLU A 8 12.02 3.31 24.15
C GLU A 8 13.44 2.98 23.73
N ASP A 9 14.01 3.83 22.88
CA ASP A 9 15.46 3.93 22.74
C ASP A 9 15.93 4.24 24.16
N GLU A 10 16.12 3.17 24.94
CA GLU A 10 17.03 3.26 26.05
C GLU A 10 18.33 3.72 25.39
N THR A 11 18.55 5.03 25.44
CA THR A 11 19.84 5.61 25.15
C THR A 11 20.79 4.99 26.17
N HIS A 12 21.30 3.83 25.81
CA HIS A 12 22.38 3.21 26.56
C HIS A 12 23.53 4.22 26.49
N LEU A 13 23.62 5.05 27.52
CA LEU A 13 24.73 5.97 27.71
C LEU A 13 25.98 5.10 27.68
N LEU A 14 26.70 5.15 26.55
CA LEU A 14 27.97 4.44 26.43
C LEU A 14 28.87 4.90 27.59
N PRO A 15 29.51 3.96 28.26
CA PRO A 15 30.47 4.32 29.33
C PRO A 15 31.55 5.23 28.73
N PRO A 16 32.12 6.15 29.54
CA PRO A 16 33.16 7.05 29.08
C PRO A 16 34.42 6.25 28.66
N LEU A 17 34.63 6.16 27.35
CA LEU A 17 35.77 5.44 26.75
C LEU A 17 36.90 6.41 26.46
N LYS A 18 38.14 5.94 26.63
CA LYS A 18 39.36 6.70 26.29
C LYS A 18 39.99 6.15 25.03
N LYS A 19 40.57 7.04 24.22
CA LYS A 19 41.34 6.63 23.04
C LYS A 19 42.49 5.71 23.43
N GLY A 20 42.60 4.53 22.84
CA GLY A 20 43.61 3.51 23.15
C GLY A 20 43.25 2.57 24.31
N GLN A 21 42.05 2.71 24.89
CA GLN A 21 41.56 1.77 25.90
C GLN A 21 41.30 0.40 25.26
N VAL A 22 41.87 -0.66 25.84
CA VAL A 22 41.63 -2.03 25.42
C VAL A 22 40.33 -2.51 26.06
N LEU A 23 39.42 -2.99 25.25
CA LEU A 23 38.16 -3.58 25.69
C LEU A 23 38.25 -5.10 25.55
N GLN A 24 37.69 -5.82 26.53
CA GLN A 24 37.57 -7.27 26.46
C GLN A 24 36.27 -7.64 25.75
N ASN A 25 36.37 -8.37 24.64
CA ASN A 25 35.21 -8.91 23.95
C ASN A 25 34.60 -10.04 24.78
N GLN A 26 33.34 -9.92 25.20
CA GLN A 26 32.61 -10.96 25.90
C GLN A 26 31.82 -11.85 24.95
N GLY A 27 31.47 -11.31 23.80
CA GLY A 27 30.74 -12.04 22.78
C GLY A 27 30.30 -11.12 21.63
N ILE A 28 30.22 -11.68 20.44
CA ILE A 28 29.69 -11.03 19.26
C ILE A 28 28.62 -11.92 18.68
N VAL A 29 27.42 -11.38 18.46
CA VAL A 29 26.32 -12.10 17.82
C VAL A 29 26.04 -11.43 16.49
N ALA A 30 26.11 -12.21 15.42
CA ALA A 30 25.72 -11.81 14.07
C ALA A 30 24.45 -12.55 13.68
N THR A 31 23.35 -11.83 13.52
CA THR A 31 22.08 -12.40 13.16
C THR A 31 21.73 -12.05 11.72
N GLU A 32 21.46 -13.05 10.89
CA GLU A 32 20.95 -12.86 9.54
C GLU A 32 19.60 -12.13 9.59
N ARG A 33 19.45 -11.08 8.79
CA ARG A 33 18.23 -10.30 8.68
C ARG A 33 17.86 -10.09 7.23
N PHE A 34 16.57 -9.98 6.99
CA PHE A 34 16.03 -9.79 5.64
C PHE A 34 15.26 -8.48 5.57
N THR A 35 15.39 -7.78 4.45
CA THR A 35 14.56 -6.62 4.17
C THR A 35 13.11 -7.06 4.01
N GLN A 36 12.21 -6.32 4.65
CA GLN A 36 10.77 -6.57 4.55
C GLN A 36 10.14 -5.57 3.59
N HIS A 37 9.16 -6.02 2.83
CA HIS A 37 8.31 -5.12 2.04
C HIS A 37 7.44 -4.27 2.99
N PRO A 38 7.00 -3.07 2.56
CA PRO A 38 6.05 -2.29 3.35
C PRO A 38 4.78 -3.11 3.64
N PRO A 39 4.27 -3.06 4.87
CA PRO A 39 3.06 -3.79 5.23
C PRO A 39 1.84 -3.21 4.50
N ARG A 40 0.82 -4.04 4.25
CA ARG A 40 -0.47 -3.56 3.78
C ARG A 40 -1.12 -2.64 4.81
N TYR A 41 -2.00 -1.77 4.35
CA TYR A 41 -2.70 -0.85 5.24
C TYR A 41 -3.76 -1.56 6.08
N THR A 42 -3.87 -1.14 7.34
CA THR A 42 -5.09 -1.24 8.13
C THR A 42 -5.97 -0.02 7.83
N GLU A 43 -7.23 -0.01 8.27
CA GLU A 43 -8.07 1.19 8.14
C GLU A 43 -7.41 2.42 8.79
N ALA A 44 -6.86 2.27 9.99
CA ALA A 44 -6.20 3.35 10.72
C ALA A 44 -4.94 3.86 9.99
N SER A 45 -4.08 2.96 9.51
CA SER A 45 -2.87 3.38 8.79
C SER A 45 -3.20 3.97 7.40
N LEU A 46 -4.31 3.55 6.77
CA LEU A 46 -4.79 4.17 5.54
C LEU A 46 -5.30 5.59 5.79
N VAL A 47 -6.06 5.82 6.87
CA VAL A 47 -6.48 7.18 7.27
C VAL A 47 -5.28 8.08 7.46
N ARG A 48 -4.28 7.63 8.24
CA ARG A 48 -3.03 8.39 8.43
C ARG A 48 -2.36 8.73 7.11
N LYS A 49 -2.32 7.77 6.17
CA LYS A 49 -1.70 7.99 4.86
C LYS A 49 -2.49 8.98 3.99
N LEU A 50 -3.80 8.93 4.01
CA LEU A 50 -4.65 9.92 3.34
C LEU A 50 -4.44 11.32 3.91
N GLU A 51 -4.34 11.44 5.22
CA GLU A 51 -4.06 12.69 5.91
C GLU A 51 -2.68 13.26 5.55
N GLU A 52 -1.63 12.43 5.57
CA GLU A 52 -0.29 12.81 5.13
C GLU A 52 -0.25 13.35 3.69
N LEU A 53 -1.07 12.77 2.82
CA LEU A 53 -1.16 13.16 1.41
C LEU A 53 -2.13 14.33 1.16
N GLY A 54 -2.85 14.80 2.18
CA GLY A 54 -3.88 15.83 2.03
C GLY A 54 -5.12 15.38 1.26
N ILE A 55 -5.37 14.08 1.19
CA ILE A 55 -6.48 13.48 0.45
C ILE A 55 -7.67 13.28 1.39
N GLY A 56 -8.75 14.05 1.16
CA GLY A 56 -9.96 14.01 1.99
C GLY A 56 -9.86 14.86 3.25
N ARG A 57 -10.83 14.67 4.13
CA ARG A 57 -10.99 15.39 5.40
C ARG A 57 -11.45 14.40 6.48
N PRO A 58 -11.35 14.74 7.77
CA PRO A 58 -11.78 13.85 8.86
C PRO A 58 -13.20 13.29 8.68
N SER A 59 -14.11 14.08 8.12
CA SER A 59 -15.50 13.67 7.86
C SER A 59 -15.64 12.68 6.70
N THR A 60 -14.66 12.56 5.81
CA THR A 60 -14.74 11.73 4.60
C THR A 60 -13.90 10.45 4.67
N TYR A 61 -12.92 10.33 5.57
CA TYR A 61 -12.05 9.16 5.63
C TYR A 61 -12.83 7.86 5.89
N ALA A 62 -13.60 7.81 6.97
CA ALA A 62 -14.34 6.61 7.33
C ALA A 62 -15.41 6.23 6.28
N PRO A 63 -16.24 7.18 5.75
CA PRO A 63 -17.17 6.88 4.66
C PRO A 63 -16.48 6.36 3.40
N THR A 64 -15.32 6.90 3.01
CA THR A 64 -14.57 6.45 1.84
C THR A 64 -14.09 5.01 2.02
N ILE A 65 -13.46 4.70 3.16
CA ILE A 65 -12.98 3.34 3.46
C ILE A 65 -14.15 2.35 3.52
N SER A 66 -15.27 2.73 4.12
CA SER A 66 -16.48 1.91 4.14
C SER A 66 -17.02 1.66 2.74
N THR A 67 -17.03 2.69 1.88
CA THR A 67 -17.53 2.59 0.51
C THR A 67 -16.71 1.63 -0.34
N ILE A 68 -15.38 1.69 -0.29
CA ILE A 68 -14.52 0.80 -1.09
C ILE A 68 -14.66 -0.67 -0.65
N GLN A 69 -14.92 -0.92 0.65
CA GLN A 69 -15.22 -2.26 1.16
C GLN A 69 -16.61 -2.73 0.73
N GLN A 70 -17.65 -1.87 0.86
CA GLN A 70 -19.02 -2.21 0.44
C GLN A 70 -19.12 -2.49 -1.06
N ARG A 71 -18.32 -1.81 -1.88
CA ARG A 71 -18.22 -2.07 -3.32
C ARG A 71 -17.38 -3.30 -3.67
N GLY A 72 -16.78 -3.94 -2.67
CA GLY A 72 -15.93 -5.10 -2.86
C GLY A 72 -14.62 -4.80 -3.58
N TYR A 73 -14.13 -3.56 -3.56
CA TYR A 73 -12.83 -3.21 -4.16
C TYR A 73 -11.67 -3.64 -3.27
N VAL A 74 -11.89 -3.62 -1.97
CA VAL A 74 -10.98 -4.14 -0.95
C VAL A 74 -11.76 -4.94 0.08
N GLU A 75 -11.10 -5.91 0.69
CA GLU A 75 -11.63 -6.69 1.79
C GLU A 75 -10.65 -6.72 2.95
N LYS A 76 -11.15 -6.95 4.16
CA LYS A 76 -10.30 -7.23 5.32
C LYS A 76 -9.87 -8.67 5.28
N GLY A 77 -8.57 -8.88 5.22
CA GLY A 77 -8.00 -10.21 5.18
C GLY A 77 -6.95 -10.44 6.25
N GLU A 78 -6.64 -11.71 6.40
CA GLU A 78 -5.56 -12.20 7.23
C GLU A 78 -4.68 -13.10 6.37
N LYS A 79 -3.37 -12.98 6.54
CA LYS A 79 -2.41 -13.89 5.93
C LYS A 79 -1.68 -14.60 7.05
N ALA A 80 -1.70 -15.91 7.04
CA ALA A 80 -0.83 -16.69 7.89
C ALA A 80 0.63 -16.43 7.49
N GLY A 81 1.51 -16.31 8.48
CA GLY A 81 2.93 -16.20 8.19
C GLY A 81 3.50 -17.50 7.64
N GLU A 82 4.64 -17.39 7.03
CA GLU A 82 5.42 -18.49 6.51
C GLU A 82 6.68 -18.67 7.37
N GLU A 83 7.06 -19.92 7.63
CA GLU A 83 8.30 -20.21 8.33
C GLU A 83 9.49 -19.84 7.45
N ARG A 84 10.45 -19.14 8.05
CA ARG A 84 11.71 -18.77 7.40
C ARG A 84 12.86 -19.07 8.34
N SER A 85 13.84 -19.82 7.83
CA SER A 85 15.08 -20.05 8.54
C SER A 85 16.04 -18.87 8.41
N TYR A 86 16.80 -18.60 9.45
CA TYR A 86 17.86 -17.61 9.46
C TYR A 86 19.01 -18.09 10.34
N ASN A 87 20.23 -17.62 10.05
CA ASN A 87 21.44 -18.03 10.73
C ASN A 87 21.83 -17.05 11.82
N VAL A 88 22.27 -17.56 12.94
CA VAL A 88 22.83 -16.80 14.06
C VAL A 88 24.23 -17.31 14.34
N LEU A 89 25.23 -16.46 14.08
CA LEU A 89 26.62 -16.72 14.40
C LEU A 89 26.95 -16.08 15.75
N THR A 90 27.48 -16.86 16.68
CA THR A 90 27.91 -16.34 17.98
C THR A 90 29.41 -16.64 18.18
N LEU A 91 30.19 -15.59 18.34
CA LEU A 91 31.60 -15.70 18.77
C LEU A 91 31.66 -15.50 20.28
N GLN A 92 32.07 -16.54 20.99
CA GLN A 92 32.33 -16.50 22.45
C GLN A 92 33.52 -17.39 22.78
N ASN A 93 34.39 -16.91 23.67
CA ASN A 93 35.62 -17.63 24.07
C ASN A 93 36.49 -18.09 22.88
N ASN A 94 36.58 -17.29 21.81
CA ASN A 94 37.27 -17.59 20.56
C ASN A 94 36.69 -18.77 19.75
N GLU A 95 35.51 -19.23 20.10
CA GLU A 95 34.78 -20.25 19.35
C GLU A 95 33.59 -19.62 18.65
N ILE A 96 33.38 -20.01 17.39
CA ILE A 96 32.20 -19.58 16.61
C ILE A 96 31.22 -20.73 16.57
N THR A 97 30.01 -20.46 17.04
CA THR A 97 28.87 -21.35 16.87
C THR A 97 27.94 -20.80 15.78
N ASP A 98 27.44 -21.68 14.96
CA ASP A 98 26.46 -21.38 13.91
C ASP A 98 25.18 -22.15 14.22
N ILE A 99 24.07 -21.42 14.40
CA ILE A 99 22.77 -21.99 14.75
C ILE A 99 21.74 -21.47 13.77
N THR A 100 21.03 -22.38 13.10
CA THR A 100 19.85 -22.02 12.31
C THR A 100 18.64 -21.93 13.21
N GLN A 101 17.98 -20.79 13.17
CA GLN A 101 16.71 -20.53 13.86
C GLN A 101 15.58 -20.36 12.85
N VAL A 102 14.33 -20.47 13.31
CA VAL A 102 13.15 -20.31 12.48
C VAL A 102 12.31 -19.18 13.04
N GLU A 103 11.83 -18.32 12.18
CA GLU A 103 10.88 -17.26 12.51
C GLU A 103 9.64 -17.38 11.62
N ILE A 104 8.50 -16.89 12.09
CA ILE A 104 7.29 -16.72 11.28
C ILE A 104 7.32 -15.32 10.70
N THR A 105 7.35 -15.22 9.38
CA THR A 105 7.41 -13.95 8.66
C THR A 105 6.21 -13.75 7.74
N GLY A 106 5.87 -12.48 7.44
CA GLY A 106 4.80 -12.13 6.51
C GLY A 106 3.39 -12.41 7.02
N ALA A 107 3.22 -12.64 8.34
CA ALA A 107 1.89 -12.69 8.95
C ALA A 107 1.25 -11.30 8.88
N GLU A 108 0.01 -11.24 8.42
CA GLU A 108 -0.77 -10.01 8.37
C GLU A 108 -2.13 -10.25 9.01
N LYS A 109 -2.59 -9.30 9.83
CA LYS A 109 -3.89 -9.36 10.49
C LYS A 109 -4.68 -8.08 10.24
N ALA A 110 -5.96 -8.23 9.92
CA ALA A 110 -6.90 -7.12 9.69
C ALA A 110 -6.41 -6.09 8.65
N LYS A 111 -5.70 -6.55 7.61
CA LYS A 111 -5.18 -5.71 6.52
C LYS A 111 -6.22 -5.56 5.42
N LEU A 112 -6.19 -4.41 4.75
CA LEU A 112 -6.98 -4.16 3.55
C LEU A 112 -6.30 -4.81 2.35
N ILE A 113 -6.97 -5.75 1.72
CA ILE A 113 -6.48 -6.53 0.59
C ILE A 113 -7.29 -6.15 -0.64
N PRO A 114 -6.68 -5.71 -1.75
CA PRO A 114 -7.38 -5.49 -3.00
C PRO A 114 -8.01 -6.78 -3.52
N THR A 115 -9.22 -6.70 -4.02
CA THR A 115 -9.90 -7.80 -4.72
C THR A 115 -9.58 -7.76 -6.22
N ASP A 116 -9.92 -8.84 -6.94
CA ASP A 116 -9.79 -8.86 -8.41
C ASP A 116 -10.63 -7.74 -9.05
N ILE A 117 -11.84 -7.49 -8.54
CA ILE A 117 -12.70 -6.40 -9.01
C ILE A 117 -12.05 -5.04 -8.73
N GLY A 118 -11.49 -4.85 -7.55
CA GLY A 118 -10.77 -3.63 -7.20
C GLY A 118 -9.58 -3.37 -8.12
N THR A 119 -8.83 -4.41 -8.46
CA THR A 119 -7.70 -4.33 -9.38
C THR A 119 -8.15 -3.94 -10.78
N VAL A 120 -9.19 -4.60 -11.32
CA VAL A 120 -9.75 -4.27 -12.65
C VAL A 120 -10.25 -2.83 -12.72
N VAL A 121 -10.96 -2.36 -11.70
CA VAL A 121 -11.44 -0.97 -11.63
C VAL A 121 -10.28 0.01 -11.55
N ASN A 122 -9.27 -0.28 -10.74
CA ASN A 122 -8.07 0.55 -10.65
C ASN A 122 -7.36 0.67 -11.99
N ASP A 123 -7.12 -0.45 -12.67
CA ASP A 123 -6.41 -0.49 -13.94
C ASP A 123 -7.18 0.29 -15.03
N PHE A 124 -8.50 0.11 -15.07
CA PHE A 124 -9.37 0.89 -15.95
C PHE A 124 -9.27 2.40 -15.68
N LEU A 125 -9.34 2.81 -14.44
CA LEU A 125 -9.25 4.22 -14.08
C LEU A 125 -7.86 4.80 -14.35
N MET A 126 -6.80 4.04 -14.14
CA MET A 126 -5.42 4.45 -14.46
C MET A 126 -5.23 4.65 -15.97
N GLU A 127 -5.86 3.81 -16.79
CA GLU A 127 -5.78 3.90 -18.25
C GLU A 127 -6.54 5.10 -18.80
N TYR A 128 -7.80 5.32 -18.35
CA TYR A 128 -8.70 6.32 -18.94
C TYR A 128 -8.75 7.64 -18.18
N PHE A 129 -8.41 7.66 -16.90
CA PHE A 129 -8.52 8.83 -16.02
C PHE A 129 -7.29 9.06 -15.13
N PRO A 130 -6.05 8.97 -15.67
CA PRO A 130 -4.84 9.03 -14.84
C PRO A 130 -4.73 10.33 -14.05
N ASN A 131 -5.19 11.44 -14.60
CA ASN A 131 -5.12 12.75 -13.94
C ASN A 131 -5.98 12.83 -12.67
N ILE A 132 -7.09 12.06 -12.60
CA ILE A 132 -7.97 12.03 -11.42
C ILE A 132 -7.40 11.13 -10.33
N LEU A 133 -6.65 10.09 -10.73
CA LEU A 133 -6.00 9.18 -9.81
C LEU A 133 -4.67 9.69 -9.25
N ASP A 134 -4.19 10.82 -9.75
CA ASP A 134 -3.03 11.49 -9.16
C ASP A 134 -3.37 11.96 -7.75
N TYR A 135 -2.53 11.60 -6.79
CA TYR A 135 -2.73 11.99 -5.38
C TYR A 135 -2.77 13.50 -5.20
N ASN A 136 -1.97 14.23 -6.01
CA ASN A 136 -1.96 15.70 -5.98
C ASN A 136 -3.26 16.31 -6.51
N PHE A 137 -3.98 15.61 -7.39
CA PHE A 137 -5.26 16.10 -7.90
C PHE A 137 -6.26 16.29 -6.74
N THR A 138 -6.50 15.25 -5.94
CA THR A 138 -7.44 15.32 -4.82
C THR A 138 -7.00 16.36 -3.77
N ALA A 139 -5.71 16.37 -3.42
CA ALA A 139 -5.17 17.36 -2.50
C ALA A 139 -5.34 18.80 -3.01
N SER A 140 -5.15 19.02 -4.32
CA SER A 140 -5.36 20.32 -4.96
C SER A 140 -6.83 20.74 -4.95
N VAL A 141 -7.75 19.80 -5.22
CA VAL A 141 -9.20 20.08 -5.17
C VAL A 141 -9.64 20.44 -3.75
N GLU A 142 -9.18 19.71 -2.75
CA GLU A 142 -9.47 20.03 -1.35
C GLU A 142 -8.98 21.43 -0.96
N LYS A 143 -7.77 21.80 -1.40
CA LYS A 143 -7.25 23.16 -1.19
C LYS A 143 -8.11 24.22 -1.91
N GLN A 144 -8.56 23.94 -3.12
CA GLN A 144 -9.44 24.86 -3.85
C GLN A 144 -10.80 25.02 -3.16
N PHE A 145 -11.31 24.00 -2.47
CA PHE A 145 -12.51 24.15 -1.65
C PHE A 145 -12.29 25.03 -0.45
N ASP A 146 -11.14 24.98 0.20
CA ASP A 146 -10.78 25.90 1.27
C ASP A 146 -10.74 27.36 0.75
N GLU A 147 -10.10 27.60 -0.40
CA GLU A 147 -10.05 28.92 -1.06
C GLU A 147 -11.44 29.45 -1.47
N ILE A 148 -12.39 28.55 -1.84
CA ILE A 148 -13.79 28.92 -2.07
C ILE A 148 -14.47 29.32 -0.76
N ALA A 149 -14.25 28.55 0.31
CA ALA A 149 -14.85 28.82 1.61
C ALA A 149 -14.36 30.15 2.21
N GLU A 150 -13.12 30.52 1.93
CA GLU A 150 -12.53 31.81 2.29
C GLU A 150 -12.95 32.98 1.36
N GLY A 151 -13.67 32.67 0.28
CA GLY A 151 -14.15 33.67 -0.68
C GLY A 151 -13.11 34.15 -1.70
N GLU A 152 -11.94 33.51 -1.74
CA GLU A 152 -10.84 33.86 -2.66
C GLU A 152 -11.12 33.43 -4.08
N LYS A 153 -11.85 32.30 -4.28
CA LYS A 153 -12.17 31.74 -5.60
C LYS A 153 -13.67 31.49 -5.78
N LYS A 154 -14.09 31.58 -7.03
CA LYS A 154 -15.46 31.21 -7.41
C LYS A 154 -15.53 29.72 -7.77
N TRP A 155 -16.44 29.00 -7.15
CA TRP A 155 -16.64 27.56 -7.39
C TRP A 155 -16.94 27.26 -8.88
N THR A 156 -17.65 28.17 -9.57
CA THR A 156 -18.00 28.00 -11.00
C THR A 156 -16.77 27.98 -11.90
N ALA A 157 -15.71 28.77 -11.58
CA ALA A 157 -14.47 28.78 -12.35
C ALA A 157 -13.70 27.45 -12.16
N ILE A 158 -13.63 26.96 -10.94
CA ILE A 158 -12.97 25.68 -10.62
C ILE A 158 -13.68 24.53 -11.31
N LEU A 159 -15.01 24.49 -11.21
CA LEU A 159 -15.83 23.46 -11.85
C LEU A 159 -15.69 23.50 -13.39
N SER A 160 -15.71 24.68 -14.00
CA SER A 160 -15.52 24.85 -15.45
C SER A 160 -14.18 24.31 -15.92
N ASN A 161 -13.09 24.66 -15.21
CA ASN A 161 -11.76 24.17 -15.54
C ASN A 161 -11.66 22.64 -15.42
N PHE A 162 -12.19 22.07 -14.38
CA PHE A 162 -12.25 20.61 -14.21
C PHE A 162 -13.02 19.95 -15.35
N TYR A 163 -14.21 20.45 -15.66
CA TYR A 163 -15.11 19.86 -16.65
C TYR A 163 -14.49 19.88 -18.07
N GLN A 164 -13.79 20.93 -18.44
CA GLN A 164 -13.10 21.04 -19.74
C GLN A 164 -12.07 19.94 -19.97
N GLY A 165 -11.39 19.49 -18.93
CA GLY A 165 -10.45 18.37 -19.03
C GLY A 165 -11.10 17.00 -18.86
N PHE A 166 -12.09 16.91 -18.00
CA PHE A 166 -12.72 15.65 -17.62
C PHE A 166 -13.72 15.13 -18.68
N HIS A 167 -14.59 16.01 -19.17
CA HIS A 167 -15.66 15.60 -20.09
C HIS A 167 -15.17 14.96 -21.39
N PRO A 168 -14.14 15.50 -22.07
CA PRO A 168 -13.56 14.84 -23.24
C PRO A 168 -13.00 13.44 -22.95
N SER A 169 -12.44 13.22 -21.76
CA SER A 169 -11.97 11.89 -21.37
C SER A 169 -13.12 10.89 -21.22
N VAL A 170 -14.26 11.35 -20.69
CA VAL A 170 -15.48 10.54 -20.62
C VAL A 170 -16.02 10.20 -22.01
N GLU A 171 -16.12 11.20 -22.91
CA GLU A 171 -16.60 10.99 -24.28
C GLU A 171 -15.70 10.03 -25.05
N ASN A 172 -14.38 10.20 -24.96
CA ASN A 172 -13.42 9.30 -25.59
C ASN A 172 -13.52 7.87 -25.05
N THR A 173 -13.68 7.72 -23.75
CA THR A 173 -13.84 6.39 -23.11
C THR A 173 -15.12 5.72 -23.59
N LEU A 174 -16.23 6.45 -23.71
CA LEU A 174 -17.49 5.91 -24.21
C LEU A 174 -17.45 5.58 -25.70
N ALA A 175 -16.72 6.37 -26.51
CA ALA A 175 -16.53 6.12 -27.93
C ALA A 175 -15.60 4.93 -28.20
N THR A 176 -14.64 4.69 -27.34
CA THR A 176 -13.74 3.54 -27.40
C THR A 176 -14.54 2.31 -26.96
N LYS A 177 -15.22 1.65 -27.89
CA LYS A 177 -16.03 0.44 -27.67
C LYS A 177 -15.25 -0.79 -27.17
N ASN A 178 -14.05 -0.64 -26.71
CA ASN A 178 -13.36 -1.64 -25.93
C ASN A 178 -13.94 -1.63 -24.51
N ALA A 179 -15.20 -2.08 -24.43
CA ALA A 179 -15.64 -2.62 -23.17
C ALA A 179 -14.62 -3.69 -22.83
N HIS A 180 -13.72 -3.40 -21.87
CA HIS A 180 -13.04 -4.45 -21.16
C HIS A 180 -14.16 -5.38 -20.73
N LYS A 181 -14.23 -6.54 -21.38
CA LYS A 181 -15.18 -7.57 -20.95
C LYS A 181 -14.71 -7.98 -19.57
N ALA A 182 -15.27 -7.31 -18.58
CA ALA A 182 -14.96 -7.58 -17.19
C ALA A 182 -15.11 -9.09 -16.98
N GLY A 183 -14.02 -9.77 -16.66
CA GLY A 183 -14.03 -11.20 -16.40
C GLY A 183 -13.40 -12.11 -17.47
N GLU A 184 -12.98 -11.61 -18.62
CA GLU A 184 -12.24 -12.44 -19.58
C GLU A 184 -10.73 -12.33 -19.34
N ARG A 185 -10.15 -13.32 -18.69
CA ARG A 185 -8.70 -13.46 -18.59
C ARG A 185 -8.24 -14.45 -19.66
N ILE A 186 -7.61 -13.95 -20.71
CA ILE A 186 -6.99 -14.80 -21.74
C ILE A 186 -5.85 -15.58 -21.09
N LEU A 187 -5.96 -16.88 -21.05
CA LEU A 187 -4.96 -17.80 -20.49
C LEU A 187 -3.95 -18.25 -21.54
N GLY A 188 -4.26 -18.11 -22.83
CA GLY A 188 -3.43 -18.52 -23.94
C GLY A 188 -4.24 -18.92 -25.18
N GLN A 189 -3.57 -19.56 -26.14
CA GLN A 189 -4.21 -20.15 -27.30
C GLN A 189 -4.09 -21.68 -27.23
N GLU A 190 -5.15 -22.39 -27.57
CA GLU A 190 -5.13 -23.83 -27.67
C GLU A 190 -4.28 -24.27 -28.89
N PRO A 191 -3.23 -25.09 -28.69
CA PRO A 191 -2.26 -25.41 -29.75
C PRO A 191 -2.84 -26.07 -31.00
N GLY A 192 -3.97 -26.77 -30.88
CA GLY A 192 -4.56 -27.53 -31.98
C GLY A 192 -5.51 -26.73 -32.87
N SER A 193 -6.30 -25.80 -32.28
CA SER A 193 -7.31 -25.03 -33.00
C SER A 193 -7.00 -23.55 -33.14
N GLY A 194 -5.98 -23.05 -32.43
CA GLY A 194 -5.62 -21.64 -32.39
C GLY A 194 -6.66 -20.73 -31.67
N LYS A 195 -7.68 -21.31 -31.04
CA LYS A 195 -8.72 -20.56 -30.33
C LYS A 195 -8.16 -20.03 -29.01
N GLN A 196 -8.59 -18.83 -28.66
CA GLN A 196 -8.28 -18.26 -27.37
C GLN A 196 -8.95 -19.05 -26.24
N VAL A 197 -8.16 -19.39 -25.23
CA VAL A 197 -8.63 -19.99 -23.98
C VAL A 197 -8.74 -18.86 -22.96
N ASP A 198 -9.95 -18.62 -22.48
CA ASP A 198 -10.24 -17.61 -21.48
C ASP A 198 -10.78 -18.24 -20.19
N ARG A 199 -10.60 -17.54 -19.09
CA ARG A 199 -11.30 -17.86 -17.84
C ARG A 199 -12.48 -16.91 -17.69
N LYS A 200 -13.69 -17.38 -17.97
CA LYS A 200 -14.90 -16.67 -17.58
C LYS A 200 -15.08 -16.73 -16.06
N SER A 201 -15.15 -15.58 -15.42
CA SER A 201 -15.69 -15.49 -14.08
C SER A 201 -17.19 -15.82 -14.19
N VAL A 202 -17.60 -16.97 -13.67
CA VAL A 202 -19.01 -17.28 -13.48
C VAL A 202 -19.42 -16.53 -12.21
N VAL A 203 -20.20 -15.48 -12.39
CA VAL A 203 -20.91 -14.82 -11.30
C VAL A 203 -22.16 -15.59 -10.99
#